data_1e55ac7826a662f1fa41a223a0a5fca2
#
_entry.id   1e55ac7826a662f1fa41a223a0a5fca2
#
_cell.length_a   1.000
_cell.length_b   1.000
_cell.length_c   1.000
_cell.angle_alpha   90.00
_cell.angle_beta   90.00
_cell.angle_gamma   90.00
#
_symmetry.space_group_name_H-M   'P 1'
#
loop_
_entity.id
_entity.type
_entity.pdbx_description
1 polymer ?
#
loop_
_entity_poly.entity_id
_entity_poly.type
_entity_poly.pdbx_seq_one_letter_code
_entity_poly.pdbx_strand_id
1 'polypeptide(L)'
;MLGQEDPLFDRQKMTADFQPIADRVAPGQLGVAVEDLGTGQIISFNGERRFPLQGAALIPLGAAVMAEVEAGRLRLDDVVLIEDVDLSPPPSAIADAWPGRNTYTVEELLERAVGQGDATAADVLLKRVGGPGAVTAWLQGRRVNNLDLDRYQRQLLPEALGLASFRADWKGEAAYRAALAQVPPAERRRATLAALADPRDTATPLGVVRLLEALNQAELLGPESRRRLGRIIGQTREGPGRLRAALPDGAHLVHLPATARTDQAFTPMVGDVGVYTLKDGRKFAVIAFVSGSPLPVAAQEQAIADVGRVVIKAAKSR
;
A
#
# COMPACT_ATOMS: atom_id res chain seq x y z
N MET A 1 37.92 18.07 -7.87
CA MET A 1 37.79 16.59 -7.69
C MET A 1 36.50 16.19 -8.36
N LEU A 2 36.58 15.51 -9.48
CA LEU A 2 35.40 14.88 -10.10
C LEU A 2 34.92 13.84 -9.10
N GLY A 3 33.71 14.01 -8.57
CA GLY A 3 33.10 13.03 -7.69
C GLY A 3 33.04 11.69 -8.42
N GLN A 4 33.54 10.65 -7.77
CA GLN A 4 33.40 9.29 -8.22
C GLN A 4 31.90 9.01 -8.22
N GLU A 5 31.28 8.92 -9.40
CA GLU A 5 29.86 8.53 -9.50
C GLU A 5 29.71 7.17 -8.84
N ASP A 6 28.74 7.03 -7.93
CA ASP A 6 28.43 5.75 -7.32
C ASP A 6 28.11 4.73 -8.42
N PRO A 7 28.65 3.51 -8.32
CA PRO A 7 28.39 2.48 -9.32
C PRO A 7 26.88 2.18 -9.40
N LEU A 8 26.35 2.17 -10.61
CA LEU A 8 24.93 1.87 -10.85
C LEU A 8 24.62 0.38 -10.65
N PHE A 9 23.37 0.06 -10.41
CA PHE A 9 22.90 -1.31 -10.44
C PHE A 9 23.07 -1.93 -11.84
N ASP A 10 23.50 -3.18 -11.89
CA ASP A 10 23.45 -3.98 -13.11
C ASP A 10 21.97 -4.31 -13.44
N ARG A 11 21.40 -3.53 -14.35
CA ARG A 11 19.99 -3.67 -14.76
C ARG A 11 19.68 -5.05 -15.32
N GLN A 12 20.55 -5.56 -16.20
CA GLN A 12 20.32 -6.84 -16.88
C GLN A 12 20.31 -7.99 -15.87
N LYS A 13 21.28 -7.99 -14.96
CA LYS A 13 21.39 -9.00 -13.91
C LYS A 13 20.19 -8.94 -12.94
N MET A 14 19.84 -7.76 -12.45
CA MET A 14 18.69 -7.66 -11.51
C MET A 14 17.38 -8.10 -12.16
N THR A 15 17.15 -7.72 -13.42
CA THR A 15 15.94 -8.14 -14.15
C THR A 15 15.93 -9.67 -14.33
N ALA A 16 17.07 -10.28 -14.63
CA ALA A 16 17.21 -11.73 -14.73
C ALA A 16 16.99 -12.44 -13.38
N ASP A 17 17.45 -11.83 -12.27
CA ASP A 17 17.25 -12.37 -10.91
C ASP A 17 15.78 -12.33 -10.46
N PHE A 18 14.92 -11.46 -11.03
CA PHE A 18 13.47 -11.44 -10.77
C PHE A 18 12.70 -12.52 -11.53
N GLN A 19 13.19 -13.00 -12.66
CA GLN A 19 12.48 -13.99 -13.49
C GLN A 19 12.14 -15.29 -12.74
N PRO A 20 13.07 -15.95 -12.03
CA PRO A 20 12.74 -17.16 -11.26
C PRO A 20 11.70 -16.92 -10.16
N ILE A 21 11.62 -15.70 -9.61
CA ILE A 21 10.60 -15.35 -8.64
C ILE A 21 9.23 -15.25 -9.32
N ALA A 22 9.18 -14.64 -10.50
CA ALA A 22 7.97 -14.54 -11.31
C ALA A 22 7.47 -15.92 -11.75
N ASP A 23 8.35 -16.82 -12.14
CA ASP A 23 8.02 -18.19 -12.57
C ASP A 23 7.36 -18.98 -11.42
N ARG A 24 7.81 -18.79 -10.19
CA ARG A 24 7.23 -19.46 -9.01
C ARG A 24 5.83 -19.00 -8.68
N VAL A 25 5.46 -17.75 -8.94
CA VAL A 25 4.14 -17.22 -8.64
C VAL A 25 3.14 -17.42 -9.78
N ALA A 26 3.60 -17.96 -10.93
CA ALA A 26 2.76 -18.23 -12.09
C ALA A 26 1.59 -19.20 -11.76
N PRO A 27 0.43 -19.05 -12.41
CA PRO A 27 0.07 -18.11 -13.47
C PRO A 27 -0.20 -16.67 -12.98
N GLY A 28 -0.02 -16.40 -11.69
CA GLY A 28 -0.04 -15.06 -11.14
C GLY A 28 1.07 -14.18 -11.72
N GLN A 29 1.05 -12.93 -11.38
CA GLN A 29 1.95 -11.92 -11.91
C GLN A 29 2.80 -11.32 -10.80
N LEU A 30 4.09 -11.19 -11.03
CA LEU A 30 5.02 -10.40 -10.22
C LEU A 30 5.20 -9.02 -10.86
N GLY A 31 5.08 -7.96 -10.09
CA GLY A 31 5.46 -6.59 -10.46
C GLY A 31 6.48 -6.04 -9.48
N VAL A 32 7.58 -5.51 -10.00
CA VAL A 32 8.67 -4.95 -9.18
C VAL A 32 9.08 -3.60 -9.75
N ALA A 33 9.35 -2.64 -8.87
CA ALA A 33 10.16 -1.47 -9.18
C ALA A 33 11.12 -1.20 -8.02
N VAL A 34 12.33 -0.81 -8.37
CA VAL A 34 13.40 -0.47 -7.43
C VAL A 34 14.03 0.84 -7.89
N GLU A 35 14.19 1.79 -6.98
CA GLU A 35 14.93 3.00 -7.24
C GLU A 35 16.02 3.20 -6.19
N ASP A 36 17.21 3.49 -6.65
CA ASP A 36 18.24 4.08 -5.82
C ASP A 36 17.93 5.59 -5.66
N LEU A 37 17.47 5.97 -4.48
CA LEU A 37 17.05 7.36 -4.21
C LEU A 37 18.22 8.35 -4.14
N GLY A 38 19.46 7.88 -4.18
CA GLY A 38 20.67 8.72 -4.26
C GLY A 38 21.07 9.04 -5.69
N THR A 39 20.96 8.07 -6.61
CA THR A 39 21.35 8.20 -8.02
C THR A 39 20.18 8.43 -8.97
N GLY A 40 18.95 8.15 -8.53
CA GLY A 40 17.74 8.16 -9.39
C GLY A 40 17.67 6.99 -10.37
N GLN A 41 18.54 5.98 -10.24
CA GLN A 41 18.47 4.82 -11.12
C GLN A 41 17.28 3.94 -10.77
N ILE A 42 16.43 3.68 -11.79
CA ILE A 42 15.27 2.81 -11.66
C ILE A 42 15.47 1.50 -12.43
N ILE A 43 15.11 0.39 -11.80
CA ILE A 43 15.01 -0.94 -12.39
C ILE A 43 13.60 -1.46 -12.15
N SER A 44 12.99 -2.09 -13.15
CA SER A 44 11.65 -2.65 -13.00
C SER A 44 11.49 -3.99 -13.71
N PHE A 45 10.56 -4.78 -13.19
CA PHE A 45 10.06 -6.01 -13.79
C PHE A 45 8.53 -5.93 -13.82
N ASN A 46 7.92 -6.00 -15.00
CA ASN A 46 6.49 -5.69 -15.18
C ASN A 46 6.09 -4.33 -14.59
N GLY A 47 7.00 -3.34 -14.66
CA GLY A 47 6.88 -2.06 -13.99
C GLY A 47 5.72 -1.18 -14.46
N GLU A 48 5.25 -1.37 -15.70
CA GLU A 48 4.10 -0.67 -16.30
C GLU A 48 2.77 -1.41 -16.11
N ARG A 49 2.79 -2.64 -15.60
CA ARG A 49 1.58 -3.41 -15.35
C ARG A 49 0.84 -2.86 -14.14
N ARG A 50 -0.48 -2.78 -14.22
CA ARG A 50 -1.31 -2.32 -13.10
C ARG A 50 -1.59 -3.47 -12.14
N PHE A 51 -1.54 -3.15 -10.84
CA PHE A 51 -1.83 -4.03 -9.71
C PHE A 51 -2.81 -3.36 -8.76
N PRO A 52 -3.74 -4.09 -8.12
CA PRO A 52 -4.59 -3.54 -7.06
C PRO A 52 -3.74 -2.93 -5.94
N LEU A 53 -4.06 -1.71 -5.52
CA LEU A 53 -3.29 -0.99 -4.49
C LEU A 53 -3.43 -1.61 -3.11
N GLN A 54 -4.63 -2.03 -2.73
CA GLN A 54 -4.93 -2.51 -1.38
C GLN A 54 -4.36 -1.55 -0.30
N GLY A 55 -3.67 -2.08 0.73
CA GLY A 55 -3.05 -1.27 1.78
C GLY A 55 -2.04 -0.22 1.29
N ALA A 56 -1.43 -0.39 0.11
CA ALA A 56 -0.51 0.60 -0.46
C ALA A 56 -1.20 1.95 -0.76
N ALA A 57 -2.54 1.98 -0.93
CA ALA A 57 -3.34 3.19 -1.09
C ALA A 57 -3.27 4.13 0.13
N LEU A 58 -2.89 3.62 1.29
CA LEU A 58 -2.80 4.41 2.53
C LEU A 58 -1.59 5.36 2.54
N ILE A 59 -0.55 5.10 1.74
CA ILE A 59 0.60 6.02 1.61
C ILE A 59 0.16 7.34 0.94
N PRO A 60 -0.43 7.34 -0.27
CA PRO A 60 -0.89 8.57 -0.90
C PRO A 60 -2.03 9.26 -0.13
N LEU A 61 -2.92 8.50 0.53
CA LEU A 61 -3.93 9.08 1.41
C LEU A 61 -3.28 9.83 2.57
N GLY A 62 -2.35 9.21 3.29
CA GLY A 62 -1.64 9.86 4.39
C GLY A 62 -0.86 11.10 3.93
N ALA A 63 -0.25 11.05 2.75
CA ALA A 63 0.43 12.19 2.15
C ALA A 63 -0.55 13.34 1.84
N ALA A 64 -1.72 13.05 1.25
CA ALA A 64 -2.73 14.05 0.96
C ALA A 64 -3.28 14.71 2.24
N VAL A 65 -3.55 13.92 3.29
CA VAL A 65 -3.97 14.45 4.60
C VAL A 65 -2.91 15.39 5.17
N MET A 66 -1.64 14.99 5.16
CA MET A 66 -0.55 15.85 5.65
C MET A 66 -0.36 17.11 4.81
N ALA A 67 -0.61 17.06 3.50
CA ALA A 67 -0.60 18.25 2.65
C ALA A 67 -1.74 19.22 2.99
N GLU A 68 -2.93 18.72 3.33
CA GLU A 68 -4.04 19.56 3.82
C GLU A 68 -3.69 20.21 5.18
N VAL A 69 -2.97 19.49 6.05
CA VAL A 69 -2.47 20.03 7.32
C VAL A 69 -1.44 21.13 7.09
N GLU A 70 -0.46 20.94 6.20
CA GLU A 70 0.53 21.97 5.85
C GLU A 70 -0.12 23.21 5.23
N ALA A 71 -1.19 23.03 4.48
CA ALA A 71 -1.94 24.13 3.87
C ALA A 71 -2.88 24.83 4.86
N GLY A 72 -2.98 24.36 6.11
CA GLY A 72 -3.87 24.92 7.14
C GLY A 72 -5.35 24.67 6.91
N ARG A 73 -5.73 23.77 6.01
CA ARG A 73 -7.12 23.38 5.72
C ARG A 73 -7.63 22.27 6.64
N LEU A 74 -6.73 21.48 7.23
CA LEU A 74 -6.99 20.53 8.32
C LEU A 74 -6.03 20.80 9.47
N ARG A 75 -6.48 20.48 10.68
CA ARG A 75 -5.63 20.46 11.87
C ARG A 75 -5.59 19.04 12.43
N LEU A 76 -4.45 18.62 12.95
CA LEU A 76 -4.32 17.29 13.54
C LEU A 76 -5.20 17.08 14.77
N ASP A 77 -5.49 18.15 15.49
CA ASP A 77 -6.36 18.17 16.69
C ASP A 77 -7.85 18.39 16.36
N ASP A 78 -8.24 18.56 15.10
CA ASP A 78 -9.65 18.63 14.71
C ASP A 78 -10.36 17.33 15.09
N VAL A 79 -11.49 17.47 15.82
CA VAL A 79 -12.32 16.34 16.25
C VAL A 79 -13.33 16.00 15.17
N VAL A 80 -13.38 14.73 14.81
CA VAL A 80 -14.28 14.18 13.79
C VAL A 80 -15.28 13.25 14.46
N LEU A 81 -16.58 13.51 14.23
CA LEU A 81 -17.66 12.60 14.60
C LEU A 81 -17.81 11.52 13.54
N ILE A 82 -17.87 10.26 13.97
CA ILE A 82 -18.13 9.09 13.14
C ILE A 82 -19.61 8.71 13.27
N GLU A 83 -20.29 8.68 12.15
CA GLU A 83 -21.67 8.22 12.04
C GLU A 83 -21.73 6.80 11.46
N ASP A 84 -22.91 6.17 11.49
CA ASP A 84 -23.10 4.81 10.94
C ASP A 84 -22.80 4.73 9.45
N VAL A 85 -23.08 5.81 8.72
CA VAL A 85 -22.77 5.95 7.27
C VAL A 85 -21.27 6.02 6.96
N ASP A 86 -20.44 6.33 7.96
CA ASP A 86 -18.99 6.41 7.80
C ASP A 86 -18.29 5.06 8.04
N LEU A 87 -19.00 4.07 8.61
CA LEU A 87 -18.42 2.76 8.93
C LEU A 87 -18.04 2.00 7.66
N SER A 88 -16.96 1.27 7.75
CA SER A 88 -16.37 0.46 6.67
C SER A 88 -16.14 -0.98 7.11
N PRO A 89 -15.96 -1.94 6.17
CA PRO A 89 -15.74 -3.35 6.51
C PRO A 89 -14.51 -3.57 7.39
N PRO A 90 -14.43 -4.71 8.09
CA PRO A 90 -13.20 -5.09 8.79
C PRO A 90 -12.02 -5.30 7.80
N PRO A 91 -10.78 -4.97 8.24
CA PRO A 91 -10.44 -4.57 9.61
C PRO A 91 -10.79 -3.11 9.91
N SER A 92 -11.53 -2.89 10.99
CA SER A 92 -11.82 -1.54 11.49
C SER A 92 -12.11 -1.55 12.99
N ALA A 93 -11.12 -1.24 13.80
CA ALA A 93 -11.29 -1.08 15.24
C ALA A 93 -12.24 0.09 15.58
N ILE A 94 -12.34 1.11 14.69
CA ILE A 94 -13.30 2.21 14.84
C ILE A 94 -14.73 1.68 14.69
N ALA A 95 -15.01 0.89 13.66
CA ALA A 95 -16.34 0.30 13.48
C ALA A 95 -16.71 -0.64 14.64
N ASP A 96 -15.75 -1.41 15.14
CA ASP A 96 -15.96 -2.32 16.28
C ASP A 96 -16.29 -1.57 17.58
N ALA A 97 -15.66 -0.40 17.78
CA ALA A 97 -15.90 0.43 18.97
C ALA A 97 -17.19 1.27 18.90
N TRP A 98 -17.72 1.48 17.68
CA TRP A 98 -18.92 2.29 17.46
C TRP A 98 -20.19 1.54 17.95
N PRO A 99 -21.21 2.21 18.58
CA PRO A 99 -21.27 3.65 18.89
C PRO A 99 -20.65 4.04 20.23
N GLY A 100 -20.05 3.13 20.98
CA GLY A 100 -19.45 3.38 22.29
C GLY A 100 -18.35 4.44 22.28
N ARG A 101 -17.56 4.49 21.17
CA ARG A 101 -16.69 5.60 20.85
C ARG A 101 -16.94 6.01 19.40
N ASN A 102 -17.26 7.29 19.19
CA ASN A 102 -17.61 7.84 17.88
C ASN A 102 -16.92 9.17 17.55
N THR A 103 -15.96 9.60 18.37
CA THR A 103 -15.17 10.80 18.13
C THR A 103 -13.69 10.49 18.15
N TYR A 104 -12.97 11.03 17.15
CA TYR A 104 -11.52 10.84 16.98
C TYR A 104 -10.90 12.12 16.45
N THR A 105 -9.67 12.41 16.80
CA THR A 105 -8.92 13.50 16.14
C THR A 105 -8.43 13.06 14.76
N VAL A 106 -8.09 14.02 13.89
CA VAL A 106 -7.47 13.75 12.60
C VAL A 106 -6.16 12.96 12.77
N GLU A 107 -5.37 13.28 13.81
CA GLU A 107 -4.16 12.54 14.14
C GLU A 107 -4.44 11.07 14.49
N GLU A 108 -5.42 10.82 15.36
CA GLU A 108 -5.82 9.44 15.68
C GLU A 108 -6.32 8.67 14.46
N LEU A 109 -7.09 9.32 13.59
CA LEU A 109 -7.55 8.71 12.33
C LEU A 109 -6.38 8.39 11.41
N LEU A 110 -5.39 9.29 11.30
CA LEU A 110 -4.20 9.07 10.48
C LEU A 110 -3.36 7.89 10.98
N GLU A 111 -3.15 7.78 12.30
CA GLU A 111 -2.45 6.66 12.93
C GLU A 111 -3.19 5.34 12.73
N ARG A 112 -4.52 5.35 12.86
CA ARG A 112 -5.35 4.15 12.65
C ARG A 112 -5.40 3.72 11.20
N ALA A 113 -5.59 4.67 10.25
CA ALA A 113 -5.62 4.36 8.84
C ALA A 113 -4.25 3.85 8.35
N VAL A 114 -3.22 4.68 8.48
CA VAL A 114 -1.91 4.41 7.85
C VAL A 114 -1.07 3.44 8.68
N GLY A 115 -1.10 3.57 10.03
CA GLY A 115 -0.31 2.72 10.92
C GLY A 115 -0.93 1.35 11.20
N GLN A 116 -2.26 1.24 11.18
CA GLN A 116 -3.01 0.06 11.59
C GLN A 116 -3.94 -0.53 10.52
N GLY A 117 -4.11 0.14 9.37
CA GLY A 117 -4.96 -0.35 8.28
C GLY A 117 -6.47 -0.28 8.56
N ASP A 118 -6.93 0.61 9.44
CA ASP A 118 -8.35 0.76 9.78
C ASP A 118 -9.13 1.35 8.60
N ALA A 119 -10.06 0.57 8.05
CA ALA A 119 -10.80 0.93 6.85
C ALA A 119 -11.76 2.12 7.07
N THR A 120 -12.38 2.24 8.26
CA THR A 120 -13.24 3.39 8.59
C THR A 120 -12.41 4.67 8.71
N ALA A 121 -11.26 4.61 9.40
CA ALA A 121 -10.36 5.75 9.48
C ALA A 121 -9.90 6.21 8.09
N ALA A 122 -9.56 5.26 7.22
CA ALA A 122 -9.15 5.56 5.85
C ALA A 122 -10.25 6.27 5.05
N ASP A 123 -11.49 5.77 5.09
CA ASP A 123 -12.62 6.35 4.36
C ASP A 123 -13.01 7.74 4.91
N VAL A 124 -12.98 7.94 6.22
CA VAL A 124 -13.24 9.23 6.84
C VAL A 124 -12.19 10.27 6.46
N LEU A 125 -10.91 9.91 6.48
CA LEU A 125 -9.85 10.80 6.03
C LEU A 125 -9.95 11.08 4.53
N LEU A 126 -10.24 10.07 3.72
CA LEU A 126 -10.44 10.23 2.29
C LEU A 126 -11.57 11.21 1.96
N LYS A 127 -12.69 11.14 2.70
CA LYS A 127 -13.80 12.10 2.62
C LYS A 127 -13.35 13.53 3.00
N ARG A 128 -12.48 13.68 4.02
CA ARG A 128 -11.96 14.98 4.47
C ARG A 128 -11.04 15.67 3.48
N VAL A 129 -10.30 14.90 2.67
CA VAL A 129 -9.44 15.45 1.62
C VAL A 129 -10.14 15.60 0.26
N GLY A 130 -11.45 15.44 0.21
CA GLY A 130 -12.27 15.64 -1.00
C GLY A 130 -12.62 14.39 -1.77
N GLY A 131 -12.35 13.21 -1.24
CA GLY A 131 -12.67 11.91 -1.82
C GLY A 131 -11.54 11.30 -2.66
N PRO A 132 -11.76 10.07 -3.17
CA PRO A 132 -10.72 9.32 -3.89
C PRO A 132 -10.14 10.08 -5.08
N GLY A 133 -11.00 10.60 -5.96
CA GLY A 133 -10.59 11.36 -7.14
C GLY A 133 -9.79 12.62 -6.82
N ALA A 134 -10.01 13.24 -5.65
CA ALA A 134 -9.24 14.41 -5.23
C ALA A 134 -7.78 14.04 -4.92
N VAL A 135 -7.54 12.89 -4.27
CA VAL A 135 -6.18 12.38 -4.01
C VAL A 135 -5.49 12.05 -5.33
N THR A 136 -6.15 11.35 -6.24
CA THR A 136 -5.63 11.05 -7.58
C THR A 136 -5.26 12.33 -8.34
N ALA A 137 -6.15 13.33 -8.39
CA ALA A 137 -5.88 14.60 -9.07
C ALA A 137 -4.73 15.38 -8.40
N TRP A 138 -4.64 15.36 -7.06
CA TRP A 138 -3.55 15.99 -6.32
C TRP A 138 -2.18 15.39 -6.65
N LEU A 139 -2.12 14.06 -6.79
CA LEU A 139 -0.91 13.33 -7.20
C LEU A 139 -0.51 13.66 -8.64
N GLN A 140 -1.48 13.60 -9.57
CA GLN A 140 -1.26 13.90 -10.99
C GLN A 140 -0.76 15.33 -11.20
N GLY A 141 -1.30 16.31 -10.46
CA GLY A 141 -0.81 17.69 -10.46
C GLY A 141 0.64 17.84 -9.97
N ARG A 142 1.20 16.80 -9.33
CA ARG A 142 2.60 16.71 -8.87
C ARG A 142 3.42 15.68 -9.63
N ARG A 143 2.96 15.30 -10.82
CA ARG A 143 3.64 14.35 -11.72
C ARG A 143 3.81 12.95 -11.13
N VAL A 144 2.97 12.58 -10.17
CA VAL A 144 2.82 11.20 -9.70
C VAL A 144 1.63 10.61 -10.44
N ASN A 145 1.90 9.86 -11.49
CA ASN A 145 0.91 9.27 -12.39
C ASN A 145 0.86 7.75 -12.21
N ASN A 146 -0.12 7.11 -12.86
CA ASN A 146 -0.29 5.66 -12.85
C ASN A 146 -0.50 5.07 -11.44
N LEU A 147 -1.17 5.85 -10.58
CA LEU A 147 -1.63 5.50 -9.26
C LEU A 147 -2.98 6.19 -9.04
N ASP A 148 -4.04 5.41 -9.00
CA ASP A 148 -5.41 5.92 -8.96
C ASP A 148 -6.16 5.37 -7.75
N LEU A 149 -6.81 6.26 -7.00
CA LEU A 149 -7.78 5.97 -5.97
C LEU A 149 -9.14 6.37 -6.53
N ASP A 150 -10.07 5.42 -6.59
CA ASP A 150 -11.37 5.61 -7.25
C ASP A 150 -12.54 5.37 -6.30
N ARG A 151 -12.37 4.54 -5.26
CA ARG A 151 -13.43 4.12 -4.34
C ARG A 151 -13.02 4.25 -2.88
N TYR A 152 -14.04 4.38 -2.03
CA TYR A 152 -13.90 4.17 -0.60
C TYR A 152 -13.76 2.68 -0.27
N GLN A 153 -13.12 2.33 0.85
CA GLN A 153 -13.00 0.94 1.32
C GLN A 153 -14.36 0.28 1.52
N ARG A 154 -15.35 1.05 1.97
CA ARG A 154 -16.74 0.60 2.12
C ARG A 154 -17.42 0.20 0.80
N GLN A 155 -16.86 0.57 -0.33
CA GLN A 155 -17.30 0.15 -1.67
C GLN A 155 -16.38 -0.95 -2.21
N LEU A 156 -15.06 -0.70 -2.24
CA LEU A 156 -14.05 -1.58 -2.82
C LEU A 156 -14.08 -2.99 -2.20
N LEU A 157 -14.06 -3.07 -0.85
CA LEU A 157 -13.90 -4.36 -0.17
C LEU A 157 -15.12 -5.29 -0.35
N PRO A 158 -16.38 -4.82 -0.21
CA PRO A 158 -17.55 -5.64 -0.48
C PRO A 158 -17.69 -6.02 -1.95
N GLU A 159 -17.48 -5.08 -2.88
CA GLU A 159 -17.58 -5.33 -4.33
C GLU A 159 -16.64 -6.44 -4.77
N ALA A 160 -15.41 -6.49 -4.25
CA ALA A 160 -14.44 -7.53 -4.56
C ALA A 160 -14.88 -8.95 -4.13
N LEU A 161 -15.94 -9.05 -3.32
CA LEU A 161 -16.51 -10.31 -2.83
C LEU A 161 -17.99 -10.49 -3.19
N GLY A 162 -18.50 -9.71 -4.14
CA GLY A 162 -19.85 -9.85 -4.68
C GLY A 162 -20.95 -9.20 -3.86
N LEU A 163 -20.63 -8.36 -2.89
CA LEU A 163 -21.57 -7.50 -2.18
C LEU A 163 -21.59 -6.10 -2.82
N ALA A 164 -22.78 -5.50 -2.99
CA ALA A 164 -22.92 -4.21 -3.67
C ALA A 164 -22.32 -3.03 -2.87
N SER A 165 -22.39 -3.08 -1.53
CA SER A 165 -21.85 -2.08 -0.62
C SER A 165 -21.81 -2.61 0.80
N PHE A 166 -21.14 -1.88 1.71
CA PHE A 166 -21.13 -2.18 3.13
C PHE A 166 -22.36 -1.59 3.84
N ARG A 167 -22.84 -2.32 4.86
CA ARG A 167 -23.92 -1.90 5.75
C ARG A 167 -23.42 -1.87 7.19
N ALA A 168 -23.86 -0.90 7.98
CA ALA A 168 -23.39 -0.70 9.36
C ALA A 168 -23.68 -1.91 10.29
N ASP A 169 -24.74 -2.68 10.01
CA ASP A 169 -25.07 -3.91 10.74
C ASP A 169 -24.09 -5.07 10.45
N TRP A 170 -23.24 -4.94 9.44
CA TRP A 170 -22.16 -5.90 9.15
C TRP A 170 -20.82 -5.55 9.81
N LYS A 171 -20.78 -4.57 10.72
CA LYS A 171 -19.55 -4.22 11.44
C LYS A 171 -19.04 -5.40 12.27
N GLY A 172 -17.73 -5.50 12.37
CA GLY A 172 -17.05 -6.61 13.02
C GLY A 172 -16.91 -7.85 12.12
N GLU A 173 -15.85 -8.59 12.37
CA GLU A 173 -15.47 -9.72 11.50
C GLU A 173 -16.55 -10.81 11.41
N ALA A 174 -17.24 -11.12 12.51
CA ALA A 174 -18.25 -12.17 12.55
C ALA A 174 -19.48 -11.82 11.71
N ALA A 175 -20.00 -10.57 11.86
CA ALA A 175 -21.17 -10.11 11.12
C ALA A 175 -20.85 -9.96 9.62
N TYR A 176 -19.67 -9.43 9.28
CA TYR A 176 -19.25 -9.31 7.88
C TYR A 176 -19.09 -10.68 7.23
N ARG A 177 -18.48 -11.65 7.93
CA ARG A 177 -18.38 -13.04 7.44
C ARG A 177 -19.75 -13.68 7.22
N ALA A 178 -20.71 -13.44 8.13
CA ALA A 178 -22.08 -13.93 7.96
C ALA A 178 -22.77 -13.31 6.73
N ALA A 179 -22.56 -12.02 6.46
CA ALA A 179 -23.07 -11.37 5.25
C ALA A 179 -22.43 -11.97 3.98
N LEU A 180 -21.12 -12.18 3.96
CA LEU A 180 -20.42 -12.83 2.85
C LEU A 180 -20.88 -14.27 2.61
N ALA A 181 -21.26 -14.99 3.66
CA ALA A 181 -21.76 -16.37 3.54
C ALA A 181 -23.10 -16.45 2.79
N GLN A 182 -23.85 -15.35 2.67
CA GLN A 182 -25.07 -15.28 1.86
C GLN A 182 -24.80 -15.18 0.36
N VAL A 183 -23.58 -14.79 -0.03
CA VAL A 183 -23.16 -14.78 -1.45
C VAL A 183 -22.64 -16.17 -1.82
N PRO A 184 -23.16 -16.81 -2.87
CA PRO A 184 -22.68 -18.12 -3.30
C PRO A 184 -21.15 -18.14 -3.55
N PRO A 185 -20.44 -19.21 -3.17
CA PRO A 185 -18.98 -19.28 -3.34
C PRO A 185 -18.49 -19.00 -4.77
N ALA A 186 -19.21 -19.54 -5.77
CA ALA A 186 -18.87 -19.30 -7.18
C ALA A 186 -19.03 -17.82 -7.58
N GLU A 187 -19.98 -17.12 -6.98
CA GLU A 187 -20.24 -15.70 -7.23
C GLU A 187 -19.16 -14.83 -6.58
N ARG A 188 -18.77 -15.13 -5.33
CA ARG A 188 -17.63 -14.48 -4.68
C ARG A 188 -16.34 -14.67 -5.49
N ARG A 189 -16.08 -15.89 -5.97
CA ARG A 189 -14.91 -16.18 -6.81
C ARG A 189 -14.94 -15.36 -8.10
N ARG A 190 -16.09 -15.27 -8.76
CA ARG A 190 -16.25 -14.45 -9.97
C ARG A 190 -16.00 -12.97 -9.69
N ALA A 191 -16.54 -12.43 -8.59
CA ALA A 191 -16.33 -11.05 -8.17
C ALA A 191 -14.85 -10.76 -7.88
N THR A 192 -14.15 -11.66 -7.17
CA THR A 192 -12.72 -11.54 -6.89
C THR A 192 -11.89 -11.50 -8.17
N LEU A 193 -12.19 -12.37 -9.16
CA LEU A 193 -11.48 -12.38 -10.43
C LEU A 193 -11.78 -11.12 -11.27
N ALA A 194 -13.03 -10.63 -11.22
CA ALA A 194 -13.40 -9.36 -11.85
C ALA A 194 -12.66 -8.17 -11.20
N ALA A 195 -12.53 -8.15 -9.87
CA ALA A 195 -11.80 -7.13 -9.14
C ALA A 195 -10.29 -7.12 -9.48
N LEU A 196 -9.70 -8.29 -9.77
CA LEU A 196 -8.30 -8.35 -10.25
C LEU A 196 -8.11 -7.75 -11.64
N ALA A 197 -9.15 -7.74 -12.46
CA ALA A 197 -9.14 -7.18 -13.81
C ALA A 197 -9.64 -5.71 -13.86
N ASP A 198 -10.16 -5.20 -12.75
CA ASP A 198 -10.69 -3.84 -12.64
C ASP A 198 -9.53 -2.83 -12.64
N PRO A 199 -9.51 -1.84 -13.55
CA PRO A 199 -8.46 -0.82 -13.57
C PRO A 199 -8.54 0.17 -12.40
N ARG A 200 -9.68 0.27 -11.70
CA ARG A 200 -9.90 1.17 -10.57
C ARG A 200 -9.09 0.73 -9.34
N ASP A 201 -8.66 1.70 -8.54
CA ASP A 201 -7.87 1.50 -7.32
C ASP A 201 -6.60 0.67 -7.56
N THR A 202 -5.92 0.96 -8.66
CA THR A 202 -4.70 0.27 -9.08
C THR A 202 -3.53 1.23 -9.26
N ALA A 203 -2.33 0.68 -9.20
CA ALA A 203 -1.13 1.40 -9.61
C ALA A 203 -0.19 0.51 -10.41
N THR A 204 0.71 1.15 -11.14
CA THR A 204 1.91 0.47 -11.66
C THR A 204 3.03 0.52 -10.62
N PRO A 205 3.92 -0.49 -10.56
CA PRO A 205 5.12 -0.41 -9.70
C PRO A 205 5.93 0.87 -9.92
N LEU A 206 6.07 1.34 -11.16
CA LEU A 206 6.75 2.59 -11.49
C LEU A 206 6.00 3.83 -10.97
N GLY A 207 4.67 3.84 -10.99
CA GLY A 207 3.87 4.91 -10.41
C GLY A 207 4.07 5.01 -8.88
N VAL A 208 4.17 3.86 -8.20
CA VAL A 208 4.42 3.83 -6.75
C VAL A 208 5.86 4.22 -6.42
N VAL A 209 6.86 3.82 -7.21
CA VAL A 209 8.25 4.30 -7.05
C VAL A 209 8.29 5.81 -7.15
N ARG A 210 7.63 6.41 -8.16
CA ARG A 210 7.57 7.87 -8.31
C ARG A 210 6.93 8.57 -7.10
N LEU A 211 5.91 7.96 -6.47
CA LEU A 211 5.34 8.47 -5.21
C LEU A 211 6.39 8.49 -4.09
N LEU A 212 7.13 7.38 -3.91
CA LEU A 212 8.16 7.30 -2.86
C LEU A 212 9.33 8.25 -3.12
N GLU A 213 9.74 8.40 -4.37
CA GLU A 213 10.73 9.39 -4.81
C GLU A 213 10.26 10.81 -4.45
N ALA A 214 9.06 11.20 -4.85
CA ALA A 214 8.50 12.52 -4.58
C ALA A 214 8.37 12.82 -3.09
N LEU A 215 8.04 11.81 -2.28
CA LEU A 215 8.08 11.93 -0.81
C LEU A 215 9.52 12.11 -0.30
N ASN A 216 10.49 11.35 -0.82
CA ASN A 216 11.89 11.46 -0.40
C ASN A 216 12.50 12.82 -0.77
N GLN A 217 12.19 13.34 -1.96
CA GLN A 217 12.73 14.60 -2.50
C GLN A 217 12.00 15.86 -1.99
N ALA A 218 11.03 15.73 -1.09
CA ALA A 218 10.22 16.83 -0.56
C ALA A 218 9.33 17.54 -1.60
N GLU A 219 8.97 16.87 -2.69
CA GLU A 219 8.10 17.44 -3.71
C GLU A 219 6.62 17.45 -3.28
N LEU A 220 6.23 16.53 -2.39
CA LEU A 220 4.86 16.38 -1.90
C LEU A 220 4.63 17.02 -0.54
N LEU A 221 5.59 16.90 0.37
CA LEU A 221 5.49 17.29 1.77
C LEU A 221 6.79 17.93 2.28
N GLY A 222 6.66 18.90 3.16
CA GLY A 222 7.77 19.46 3.91
C GLY A 222 8.43 18.46 4.88
N PRO A 223 9.58 18.78 5.44
CA PRO A 223 10.39 17.85 6.24
C PRO A 223 9.68 17.30 7.47
N GLU A 224 8.86 18.10 8.15
CA GLU A 224 8.15 17.69 9.37
C GLU A 224 7.05 16.67 9.06
N SER A 225 6.20 16.97 8.08
CA SER A 225 5.11 16.07 7.64
C SER A 225 5.65 14.76 7.11
N ARG A 226 6.75 14.79 6.36
CA ARG A 226 7.41 13.56 5.89
C ARG A 226 7.92 12.71 7.05
N ARG A 227 8.55 13.31 8.06
CA ARG A 227 9.02 12.58 9.25
C ARG A 227 7.84 11.99 10.01
N ARG A 228 6.75 12.76 10.18
CA ARG A 228 5.53 12.29 10.85
C ARG A 228 4.90 11.11 10.10
N LEU A 229 4.67 11.24 8.80
CA LEU A 229 4.10 10.19 7.97
C LEU A 229 4.99 8.94 7.97
N GLY A 230 6.30 9.08 7.79
CA GLY A 230 7.26 7.98 7.85
C GLY A 230 7.27 7.25 9.19
N ARG A 231 7.12 7.98 10.32
CA ARG A 231 6.99 7.39 11.64
C ARG A 231 5.69 6.58 11.79
N ILE A 232 4.57 7.09 11.29
CA ILE A 232 3.28 6.39 11.31
C ILE A 232 3.35 5.11 10.49
N ILE A 233 3.86 5.17 9.26
CA ILE A 233 4.07 4.00 8.40
C ILE A 233 4.99 2.98 9.09
N GLY A 234 6.06 3.45 9.74
CA GLY A 234 7.02 2.60 10.45
C GLY A 234 6.47 1.88 11.69
N GLN A 235 5.26 2.23 12.15
CA GLN A 235 4.58 1.54 13.24
C GLN A 235 3.99 0.20 12.82
N THR A 236 3.85 -0.07 11.52
CA THR A 236 3.27 -1.33 11.05
C THR A 236 4.06 -2.54 11.55
N ARG A 237 3.34 -3.55 12.00
CA ARG A 237 3.89 -4.87 12.39
C ARG A 237 3.51 -5.96 11.39
N GLU A 238 2.75 -5.61 10.38
CA GLU A 238 2.30 -6.54 9.35
C GLU A 238 3.42 -6.88 8.37
N GLY A 239 3.26 -7.99 7.66
CA GLY A 239 4.17 -8.44 6.61
C GLY A 239 5.61 -8.71 7.04
N PRO A 240 5.88 -9.31 8.22
CA PRO A 240 7.26 -9.59 8.66
C PRO A 240 8.00 -10.53 7.71
N GLY A 241 7.27 -11.37 6.99
CA GLY A 241 7.78 -12.32 6.00
C GLY A 241 8.05 -11.72 4.62
N ARG A 242 7.85 -10.40 4.41
CA ARG A 242 7.99 -9.71 3.12
C ARG A 242 9.31 -8.96 3.02
N LEU A 243 9.32 -7.70 2.56
CA LEU A 243 10.54 -6.90 2.44
C LEU A 243 11.35 -6.87 3.74
N ARG A 244 10.69 -6.87 4.89
CA ARG A 244 11.36 -6.91 6.21
C ARG A 244 12.22 -8.15 6.40
N ALA A 245 11.86 -9.30 5.84
CA ALA A 245 12.64 -10.54 5.92
C ALA A 245 13.99 -10.50 5.17
N ALA A 246 14.19 -9.47 4.33
CA ALA A 246 15.45 -9.22 3.63
C ALA A 246 16.32 -8.15 4.28
N LEU A 247 15.84 -7.54 5.38
CA LEU A 247 16.52 -6.42 6.02
C LEU A 247 17.87 -6.84 6.61
N PRO A 248 19.00 -6.26 6.18
CA PRO A 248 20.30 -6.59 6.75
C PRO A 248 20.51 -5.90 8.11
N ASP A 249 21.45 -6.42 8.90
CA ASP A 249 21.80 -5.87 10.19
C ASP A 249 22.22 -4.39 10.10
N GLY A 250 21.67 -3.56 10.99
CA GLY A 250 21.93 -2.14 11.05
C GLY A 250 21.22 -1.29 10.00
N ALA A 251 20.41 -1.89 9.14
CA ALA A 251 19.54 -1.17 8.21
C ALA A 251 18.16 -0.92 8.81
N HIS A 252 17.41 0.00 8.22
CA HIS A 252 16.04 0.33 8.58
C HIS A 252 15.11 0.14 7.37
N LEU A 253 13.85 -0.21 7.65
CA LEU A 253 12.81 -0.30 6.65
C LEU A 253 11.57 0.45 7.15
N VAL A 254 11.12 1.41 6.35
CA VAL A 254 9.77 1.99 6.45
C VAL A 254 8.96 1.40 5.31
N HIS A 255 7.91 0.64 5.64
CA HIS A 255 7.13 -0.07 4.62
C HIS A 255 5.66 -0.18 4.99
N LEU A 256 4.83 -0.43 3.99
CA LEU A 256 3.41 -0.70 4.15
C LEU A 256 3.03 -1.92 3.31
N PRO A 257 2.61 -3.01 3.98
CA PRO A 257 2.12 -4.20 3.30
C PRO A 257 0.76 -3.96 2.64
N ALA A 258 0.53 -4.62 1.53
CA ALA A 258 -0.72 -4.60 0.79
C ALA A 258 -1.24 -6.02 0.64
N THR A 259 -2.44 -6.30 1.17
CA THR A 259 -3.01 -7.66 1.13
C THR A 259 -4.50 -7.58 0.87
N ALA A 260 -4.97 -8.26 -0.17
CA ALA A 260 -6.38 -8.45 -0.39
C ALA A 260 -6.92 -9.55 0.55
N ARG A 261 -8.20 -9.43 0.91
CA ARG A 261 -8.85 -10.43 1.76
C ARG A 261 -8.80 -11.82 1.12
N THR A 262 -8.38 -12.80 1.89
CA THR A 262 -8.44 -14.21 1.49
C THR A 262 -9.87 -14.72 1.53
N ASP A 263 -10.34 -15.31 0.46
CA ASP A 263 -11.60 -16.05 0.40
C ASP A 263 -11.38 -17.39 -0.32
N GLN A 264 -11.97 -18.47 0.18
CA GLN A 264 -11.84 -19.82 -0.39
C GLN A 264 -10.38 -20.23 -0.65
N ALA A 265 -9.50 -19.97 0.33
CA ALA A 265 -8.05 -20.22 0.26
C ALA A 265 -7.31 -19.48 -0.88
N PHE A 266 -7.94 -18.50 -1.51
CA PHE A 266 -7.33 -17.66 -2.52
C PHE A 266 -7.14 -16.23 -2.02
N THR A 267 -5.88 -15.77 -2.03
CA THR A 267 -5.51 -14.37 -1.75
C THR A 267 -5.14 -13.71 -3.06
N PRO A 268 -6.02 -12.86 -3.61
CA PRO A 268 -5.85 -12.35 -4.97
C PRO A 268 -4.65 -11.41 -5.15
N MET A 269 -4.22 -10.74 -4.08
CA MET A 269 -3.09 -9.81 -4.13
C MET A 269 -2.34 -9.80 -2.81
N VAL A 270 -1.03 -9.90 -2.89
CA VAL A 270 -0.08 -9.70 -1.78
C VAL A 270 1.04 -8.78 -2.27
N GLY A 271 1.37 -7.76 -1.53
CA GLY A 271 2.40 -6.81 -1.91
C GLY A 271 3.07 -6.15 -0.72
N ASP A 272 4.14 -5.44 -1.00
CA ASP A 272 4.83 -4.59 -0.03
C ASP A 272 5.47 -3.40 -0.73
N VAL A 273 5.41 -2.24 -0.10
CA VAL A 273 5.92 -0.98 -0.60
C VAL A 273 6.76 -0.34 0.48
N GLY A 274 8.02 -0.06 0.23
CA GLY A 274 8.86 0.50 1.29
C GLY A 274 10.16 1.13 0.82
N VAL A 275 10.85 1.73 1.79
CA VAL A 275 12.17 2.31 1.62
C VAL A 275 13.14 1.67 2.58
N TYR A 276 14.14 0.98 2.04
CA TYR A 276 15.31 0.56 2.80
C TYR A 276 16.24 1.75 3.02
N THR A 277 16.76 1.90 4.23
CA THR A 277 17.88 2.77 4.54
C THR A 277 19.00 1.88 5.08
N LEU A 278 20.09 1.75 4.34
CA LEU A 278 21.24 0.94 4.73
C LEU A 278 22.05 1.64 5.83
N LYS A 279 22.96 0.90 6.47
CA LYS A 279 23.83 1.42 7.54
C LYS A 279 24.71 2.58 7.09
N ASP A 280 25.09 2.63 5.82
CA ASP A 280 25.87 3.70 5.18
C ASP A 280 25.02 4.91 4.74
N GLY A 281 23.71 4.87 4.98
CA GLY A 281 22.77 5.95 4.66
C GLY A 281 22.16 5.87 3.25
N ARG A 282 22.59 4.95 2.38
CA ARG A 282 21.98 4.76 1.06
C ARG A 282 20.53 4.32 1.20
N LYS A 283 19.68 4.82 0.31
CA LYS A 283 18.23 4.55 0.37
C LYS A 283 17.75 3.95 -0.94
N PHE A 284 16.88 2.95 -0.82
CA PHE A 284 16.28 2.25 -1.95
C PHE A 284 14.77 2.18 -1.76
N ALA A 285 14.01 2.77 -2.67
CA ALA A 285 12.58 2.53 -2.77
C ALA A 285 12.38 1.17 -3.44
N VAL A 286 11.53 0.32 -2.86
CA VAL A 286 11.25 -1.02 -3.35
C VAL A 286 9.77 -1.30 -3.32
N ILE A 287 9.23 -1.69 -4.46
CA ILE A 287 7.85 -2.13 -4.64
C ILE A 287 7.87 -3.57 -5.13
N ALA A 288 7.10 -4.43 -4.48
CA ALA A 288 6.90 -5.81 -4.91
C ALA A 288 5.42 -6.18 -4.77
N PHE A 289 4.80 -6.54 -5.88
CA PHE A 289 3.40 -6.95 -5.99
C PHE A 289 3.28 -8.34 -6.60
N VAL A 290 2.50 -9.22 -5.97
CA VAL A 290 2.08 -10.51 -6.50
C VAL A 290 0.57 -10.51 -6.61
N SER A 291 0.02 -10.72 -7.81
CA SER A 291 -1.42 -10.78 -8.03
C SER A 291 -1.85 -12.01 -8.80
N GLY A 292 -3.03 -12.55 -8.48
CA GLY A 292 -3.62 -13.69 -9.18
C GLY A 292 -2.89 -15.03 -9.01
N SER A 293 -1.94 -15.12 -8.07
CA SER A 293 -1.23 -16.37 -7.80
C SER A 293 -2.10 -17.32 -6.97
N PRO A 294 -2.15 -18.62 -7.34
CA PRO A 294 -2.86 -19.63 -6.58
C PRO A 294 -2.10 -20.10 -5.32
N LEU A 295 -0.88 -19.62 -5.14
CA LEU A 295 -0.03 -20.01 -4.01
C LEU A 295 -0.62 -19.52 -2.68
N PRO A 296 -0.39 -20.25 -1.57
CA PRO A 296 -0.69 -19.78 -0.22
C PRO A 296 0.01 -18.45 0.07
N VAL A 297 -0.59 -17.63 0.94
CA VAL A 297 -0.05 -16.31 1.33
C VAL A 297 1.42 -16.37 1.70
N ALA A 298 1.85 -17.35 2.51
CA ALA A 298 3.23 -17.49 2.93
C ALA A 298 4.21 -17.66 1.76
N ALA A 299 3.82 -18.37 0.68
CA ALA A 299 4.64 -18.51 -0.50
C ALA A 299 4.69 -17.22 -1.34
N GLN A 300 3.59 -16.47 -1.39
CA GLN A 300 3.57 -15.15 -2.03
C GLN A 300 4.43 -14.15 -1.22
N GLU A 301 4.37 -14.17 0.10
CA GLU A 301 5.25 -13.36 0.98
C GLU A 301 6.73 -13.70 0.78
N GLN A 302 7.05 -15.00 0.66
CA GLN A 302 8.41 -15.44 0.36
C GLN A 302 8.93 -14.88 -0.97
N ALA A 303 8.08 -14.80 -2.01
CA ALA A 303 8.44 -14.18 -3.28
C ALA A 303 8.79 -12.68 -3.11
N ILE A 304 8.05 -11.96 -2.28
CA ILE A 304 8.33 -10.55 -1.96
C ILE A 304 9.65 -10.42 -1.16
N ALA A 305 9.89 -11.33 -0.20
CA ALA A 305 11.16 -11.37 0.54
C ALA A 305 12.35 -11.62 -0.40
N ASP A 306 12.18 -12.48 -1.40
CA ASP A 306 13.23 -12.78 -2.39
C ASP A 306 13.52 -11.55 -3.27
N VAL A 307 12.50 -10.77 -3.66
CA VAL A 307 12.73 -9.46 -4.32
C VAL A 307 13.59 -8.55 -3.43
N GLY A 308 13.26 -8.43 -2.14
CA GLY A 308 14.08 -7.68 -1.19
C GLY A 308 15.54 -8.19 -1.14
N ARG A 309 15.76 -9.51 -1.12
CA ARG A 309 17.10 -10.11 -1.12
C ARG A 309 17.90 -9.78 -2.39
N VAL A 310 17.26 -9.80 -3.57
CA VAL A 310 17.89 -9.38 -4.83
C VAL A 310 18.36 -7.94 -4.72
N VAL A 311 17.52 -7.02 -4.23
CA VAL A 311 17.86 -5.60 -4.05
C VAL A 311 19.04 -5.42 -3.08
N ILE A 312 18.97 -6.04 -1.90
CA ILE A 312 20.02 -5.92 -0.87
C ILE A 312 21.34 -6.54 -1.35
N LYS A 313 21.30 -7.66 -2.08
CA LYS A 313 22.49 -8.26 -2.67
C LYS A 313 23.14 -7.32 -3.70
N ALA A 314 22.35 -6.74 -4.59
CA ALA A 314 22.82 -5.78 -5.59
C ALA A 314 23.40 -4.52 -4.93
N ALA A 315 22.77 -4.00 -3.87
CA ALA A 315 23.25 -2.83 -3.12
C ALA A 315 24.58 -3.09 -2.40
N LYS A 316 24.86 -4.33 -1.95
CA LYS A 316 26.13 -4.69 -1.28
C LYS A 316 27.29 -4.92 -2.26
N SER A 317 27.02 -5.17 -3.53
CA SER A 317 28.03 -5.40 -4.57
C SER A 317 28.51 -4.11 -5.25
N ARG A 318 28.06 -2.95 -4.77
CA ARG A 318 28.41 -1.60 -5.25
C ARG A 318 29.48 -0.95 -4.43
#